data_55297326d151c0d1416959ddac21ff95
#
_entry.id   55297326d151c0d1416959ddac21ff95
#
_cell.length_a   1.000
_cell.length_b   1.000
_cell.length_c   1.000
_cell.angle_alpha   90.00
_cell.angle_beta   90.00
_cell.angle_gamma   90.00
#
_symmetry.space_group_name_H-M   'P 1'
#
loop_
_entity.id
_entity.type
_entity.pdbx_description
1 polymer ?
#
loop_
_entity_poly.entity_id
_entity_poly.type
_entity_poly.pdbx_seq_one_letter_code
_entity_poly.pdbx_strand_id
1 'polypeptide(L)'
;PALPLDNAKLDVNAPFVAYARAFDAWGKSAKFDAVLAAACLSGTAESNGVPVSRDICGGLDPAFRVTVNLSGAPAMGLAEFRGYRQDLIVGVSLRVSPPWSQYDNTKLVNIGTNRWAFKPEIGVSKALGPWTTEVKAAAVIFTDNDDFFGGNSASQDPIYSVQGNL
;
A
#
# COMPACT_ATOMS: atom_id res chain seq x y z
N PRO A 1 9.29 22.22 3.44
CA PRO A 1 8.95 23.14 4.51
C PRO A 1 8.03 22.46 5.51
N ALA A 2 8.32 22.62 6.82
CA ALA A 2 7.42 22.13 7.86
C ALA A 2 6.10 22.90 7.75
N LEU A 3 4.97 22.20 7.94
CA LEU A 3 3.67 22.86 8.03
C LEU A 3 3.70 23.77 9.27
N PRO A 4 3.26 25.03 9.19
CA PRO A 4 3.22 25.94 10.33
C PRO A 4 2.01 25.60 11.21
N LEU A 5 1.98 24.40 11.76
CA LEU A 5 0.91 23.90 12.64
C LEU A 5 1.49 23.60 14.00
N ASP A 6 0.98 24.27 15.01
CA ASP A 6 1.27 24.02 16.42
C ASP A 6 0.12 23.26 17.07
N ASN A 7 0.39 22.56 18.15
CA ASN A 7 -0.61 21.83 18.97
C ASN A 7 -1.53 20.90 18.17
N ALA A 8 -1.03 20.31 17.06
CA ALA A 8 -1.83 19.49 16.17
C ALA A 8 -2.26 18.18 16.87
N LYS A 9 -3.56 17.91 16.83
CA LYS A 9 -4.19 16.65 17.24
C LYS A 9 -4.97 16.10 16.08
N LEU A 10 -4.86 14.79 15.84
CA LEU A 10 -5.56 14.10 14.77
C LEU A 10 -6.10 12.77 15.28
N ASP A 11 -7.41 12.61 15.21
CA ASP A 11 -8.11 11.35 15.43
C ASP A 11 -8.48 10.74 14.08
N VAL A 12 -8.18 9.44 13.91
CA VAL A 12 -8.40 8.72 12.66
C VAL A 12 -9.16 7.43 12.96
N ASN A 13 -10.29 7.25 12.29
CA ASN A 13 -11.03 5.98 12.26
C ASN A 13 -11.08 5.50 10.81
N ALA A 14 -10.49 4.33 10.54
CA ALA A 14 -10.32 3.83 9.17
C ALA A 14 -10.72 2.35 9.05
N PRO A 15 -12.01 2.02 8.87
CA PRO A 15 -12.43 0.67 8.52
C PRO A 15 -11.97 0.29 7.12
N PHE A 16 -11.68 -1.01 6.91
CA PHE A 16 -11.30 -1.53 5.62
C PHE A 16 -11.92 -2.90 5.34
N VAL A 17 -12.02 -3.25 4.06
CA VAL A 17 -12.37 -4.57 3.56
C VAL A 17 -11.23 -5.04 2.66
N ALA A 18 -10.81 -6.28 2.85
CA ALA A 18 -9.79 -6.91 2.01
C ALA A 18 -10.35 -8.15 1.33
N TYR A 19 -10.04 -8.31 0.05
CA TYR A 19 -10.30 -9.49 -0.75
C TYR A 19 -8.98 -10.09 -1.20
N ALA A 20 -8.86 -11.42 -1.14
CA ALA A 20 -7.70 -12.13 -1.65
C ALA A 20 -8.14 -13.40 -2.37
N ARG A 21 -7.57 -13.67 -3.54
CA ARG A 21 -7.81 -14.87 -4.33
C ARG A 21 -6.53 -15.41 -4.92
N ALA A 22 -6.24 -16.68 -4.62
CA ALA A 22 -5.19 -17.43 -5.31
C ALA A 22 -5.73 -17.97 -6.65
N PHE A 23 -4.86 -18.06 -7.63
CA PHE A 23 -5.17 -18.60 -8.96
C PHE A 23 -3.91 -19.20 -9.60
N ASP A 24 -4.12 -19.98 -10.66
CA ASP A 24 -3.04 -20.49 -11.49
C ASP A 24 -2.68 -19.47 -12.57
N ALA A 25 -1.40 -19.11 -12.61
CA ALA A 25 -0.81 -18.29 -13.66
C ALA A 25 0.26 -19.12 -14.40
N TRP A 26 -0.17 -19.81 -15.44
CA TRP A 26 0.69 -20.67 -16.30
C TRP A 26 1.47 -21.74 -15.49
N GLY A 27 0.76 -22.44 -14.61
CA GLY A 27 1.34 -23.47 -13.74
C GLY A 27 2.08 -22.93 -12.51
N LYS A 28 2.05 -21.62 -12.28
CA LYS A 28 2.66 -20.96 -11.12
C LYS A 28 1.57 -20.47 -10.16
N SER A 29 1.83 -20.56 -8.87
CA SER A 29 0.94 -19.99 -7.86
C SER A 29 0.95 -18.48 -7.97
N ALA A 30 -0.23 -17.90 -8.12
CA ALA A 30 -0.43 -16.47 -8.15
C ALA A 30 -1.56 -16.04 -7.21
N LYS A 31 -1.56 -14.76 -6.83
CA LYS A 31 -2.55 -14.18 -5.94
C LYS A 31 -2.92 -12.77 -6.39
N PHE A 32 -4.21 -12.48 -6.36
CA PHE A 32 -4.75 -11.14 -6.45
C PHE A 32 -5.25 -10.70 -5.08
N ASP A 33 -4.89 -9.50 -4.65
CA ASP A 33 -5.40 -8.85 -3.45
C ASP A 33 -6.03 -7.51 -3.83
N ALA A 34 -7.16 -7.17 -3.20
CA ALA A 34 -7.78 -5.86 -3.26
C ALA A 34 -8.09 -5.37 -1.84
N VAL A 35 -7.78 -4.11 -1.57
CA VAL A 35 -8.11 -3.45 -0.30
C VAL A 35 -8.89 -2.19 -0.59
N LEU A 36 -10.07 -2.08 -0.01
CA LEU A 36 -10.92 -0.90 -0.02
C LEU A 36 -11.04 -0.41 1.41
N ALA A 37 -10.86 0.88 1.62
CA ALA A 37 -10.96 1.48 2.94
C ALA A 37 -11.69 2.82 2.88
N ALA A 38 -12.24 3.22 4.01
CA ALA A 38 -12.77 4.55 4.24
C ALA A 38 -12.11 5.12 5.49
N ALA A 39 -12.04 6.42 5.61
CA ALA A 39 -11.57 7.07 6.82
C ALA A 39 -12.44 8.24 7.21
N CYS A 40 -12.56 8.46 8.52
CA CYS A 40 -12.98 9.71 9.11
C CYS A 40 -11.77 10.31 9.84
N LEU A 41 -11.42 11.52 9.49
CA LEU A 41 -10.37 12.32 10.10
C LEU A 41 -11.03 13.47 10.86
N SER A 42 -10.71 13.63 12.14
CA SER A 42 -11.09 14.78 12.94
C SER A 42 -9.82 15.38 13.54
N GLY A 43 -9.53 16.63 13.21
CA GLY A 43 -8.28 17.25 13.62
C GLY A 43 -8.45 18.69 14.04
N THR A 44 -7.63 19.11 14.99
CA THR A 44 -7.48 20.49 15.45
C THR A 44 -6.01 20.87 15.48
N ALA A 45 -5.70 22.09 15.14
CA ALA A 45 -4.37 22.65 15.23
C ALA A 45 -4.42 24.16 15.41
N GLU A 46 -3.30 24.79 15.62
CA GLU A 46 -3.13 26.23 15.55
C GLU A 46 -2.24 26.57 14.36
N SER A 47 -2.69 27.51 13.51
CA SER A 47 -1.90 28.07 12.42
C SER A 47 -1.64 29.52 12.68
N ASN A 48 -0.38 29.90 12.94
CA ASN A 48 0.01 31.26 13.31
C ASN A 48 -0.81 31.80 14.51
N GLY A 49 -1.10 30.96 15.52
CA GLY A 49 -1.87 31.31 16.70
C GLY A 49 -3.40 31.36 16.47
N VAL A 50 -3.89 31.00 15.28
CA VAL A 50 -5.32 30.91 14.98
C VAL A 50 -5.76 29.45 15.02
N PRO A 51 -6.78 29.08 15.84
CA PRO A 51 -7.32 27.73 15.85
C PRO A 51 -7.91 27.33 14.50
N VAL A 52 -7.52 26.18 14.00
CA VAL A 52 -8.05 25.56 12.78
C VAL A 52 -8.54 24.16 13.07
N SER A 53 -9.60 23.74 12.41
CA SER A 53 -10.13 22.38 12.52
C SER A 53 -10.41 21.78 11.13
N ARG A 54 -10.36 20.46 11.06
CA ARG A 54 -10.69 19.71 9.85
C ARG A 54 -11.43 18.43 10.24
N ASP A 55 -12.65 18.30 9.75
CA ASP A 55 -13.45 17.09 9.85
C ASP A 55 -13.80 16.64 8.44
N ILE A 56 -13.46 15.38 8.09
CA ILE A 56 -13.74 14.82 6.77
C ILE A 56 -13.88 13.31 6.87
N CYS A 57 -14.89 12.76 6.20
CA CYS A 57 -15.07 11.33 6.01
C CYS A 57 -15.17 11.00 4.51
N GLY A 58 -14.60 9.88 4.09
CA GLY A 58 -14.70 9.42 2.70
C GLY A 58 -13.91 8.15 2.43
N GLY A 59 -14.01 7.65 1.19
CA GLY A 59 -13.20 6.53 0.72
C GLY A 59 -11.74 6.90 0.60
N LEU A 60 -10.84 5.99 0.96
CA LEU A 60 -9.41 6.08 0.68
C LEU A 60 -9.10 5.58 -0.73
N ASP A 61 -7.94 5.94 -1.25
CA ASP A 61 -7.43 5.36 -2.48
C ASP A 61 -7.33 3.84 -2.34
N PRO A 62 -8.00 3.05 -3.23
CA PRO A 62 -7.95 1.61 -3.14
C PRO A 62 -6.56 1.09 -3.46
N ALA A 63 -6.28 -0.16 -3.07
CA ALA A 63 -5.05 -0.82 -3.42
C ALA A 63 -5.32 -2.19 -4.04
N PHE A 64 -4.73 -2.44 -5.19
CA PHE A 64 -4.80 -3.70 -5.92
C PHE A 64 -3.38 -4.27 -6.02
N ARG A 65 -3.22 -5.57 -5.77
CA ARG A 65 -1.92 -6.23 -5.91
C ARG A 65 -2.07 -7.55 -6.63
N VAL A 66 -1.19 -7.79 -7.58
CA VAL A 66 -0.95 -9.10 -8.17
C VAL A 66 0.41 -9.60 -7.71
N THR A 67 0.46 -10.84 -7.25
CA THR A 67 1.69 -11.55 -6.88
C THR A 67 1.80 -12.81 -7.72
N VAL A 68 2.99 -13.12 -8.23
CA VAL A 68 3.28 -14.37 -8.94
C VAL A 68 4.55 -14.98 -8.36
N ASN A 69 4.49 -16.25 -7.99
CA ASN A 69 5.66 -17.01 -7.60
C ASN A 69 6.36 -17.53 -8.87
N LEU A 70 7.48 -16.93 -9.23
CA LEU A 70 8.22 -17.25 -10.46
C LEU A 70 8.86 -18.63 -10.40
N SER A 71 9.28 -19.04 -9.20
CA SER A 71 9.94 -20.33 -8.96
C SER A 71 9.59 -20.88 -7.58
N GLY A 72 9.61 -22.20 -7.44
CA GLY A 72 9.51 -22.90 -6.16
C GLY A 72 8.09 -23.11 -5.64
N ALA A 73 7.08 -22.44 -6.18
CA ALA A 73 5.68 -22.62 -5.77
C ALA A 73 4.79 -22.83 -7.01
N PRO A 74 4.61 -24.06 -7.49
CA PRO A 74 3.68 -24.36 -8.57
C PRO A 74 2.23 -24.10 -8.13
N ALA A 75 1.35 -23.87 -9.09
CA ALA A 75 -0.08 -23.89 -8.83
C ALA A 75 -0.49 -25.33 -8.46
N MET A 76 -1.16 -25.49 -7.34
CA MET A 76 -1.56 -26.80 -6.84
C MET A 76 -2.91 -26.74 -6.15
N GLY A 77 -3.63 -27.87 -6.20
CA GLY A 77 -4.87 -28.04 -5.45
C GLY A 77 -4.62 -28.25 -3.96
N LEU A 78 -5.69 -28.18 -3.16
CA LEU A 78 -5.61 -28.31 -1.69
C LEU A 78 -5.04 -29.67 -1.26
N ALA A 79 -5.32 -30.75 -2.03
CA ALA A 79 -4.81 -32.10 -1.74
C ALA A 79 -3.29 -32.17 -1.95
N GLU A 80 -2.80 -31.60 -3.03
CA GLU A 80 -1.36 -31.55 -3.36
C GLU A 80 -0.59 -30.65 -2.37
N PHE A 81 -1.21 -29.52 -1.97
CA PHE A 81 -0.63 -28.59 -1.02
C PHE A 81 -0.30 -29.22 0.34
N ARG A 82 -1.07 -30.23 0.79
CA ARG A 82 -0.79 -30.93 2.04
C ARG A 82 0.55 -31.68 2.03
N GLY A 83 0.97 -32.13 0.86
CA GLY A 83 2.25 -32.84 0.68
C GLY A 83 3.41 -31.93 0.25
N TYR A 84 3.12 -30.67 -0.07
CA TYR A 84 4.11 -29.73 -0.56
C TYR A 84 5.15 -29.40 0.52
N ARG A 85 6.41 -29.44 0.13
CA ARG A 85 7.55 -29.02 0.96
C ARG A 85 8.22 -27.84 0.29
N GLN A 86 8.14 -26.71 0.96
CA GLN A 86 8.85 -25.51 0.51
C GLN A 86 10.36 -25.73 0.60
N ASP A 87 11.08 -25.35 -0.45
CA ASP A 87 12.54 -25.19 -0.44
C ASP A 87 12.88 -23.71 -0.70
N LEU A 88 12.97 -23.30 -1.94
CA LEU A 88 13.24 -21.94 -2.35
C LEU A 88 12.08 -21.41 -3.19
N ILE A 89 11.46 -20.31 -2.77
CA ILE A 89 10.45 -19.60 -3.54
C ILE A 89 11.00 -18.23 -3.92
N VAL A 90 10.84 -17.88 -5.18
CA VAL A 90 11.10 -16.53 -5.69
C VAL A 90 9.79 -15.99 -6.25
N GLY A 91 9.35 -14.85 -5.74
CA GLY A 91 8.11 -14.21 -6.15
C GLY A 91 8.30 -12.74 -6.49
N VAL A 92 7.40 -12.23 -7.31
CA VAL A 92 7.30 -10.81 -7.64
C VAL A 92 5.88 -10.34 -7.40
N SER A 93 5.71 -9.08 -7.05
CA SER A 93 4.39 -8.45 -6.98
C SER A 93 4.42 -7.03 -7.53
N LEU A 94 3.26 -6.59 -7.98
CA LEU A 94 2.99 -5.20 -8.29
C LEU A 94 1.71 -4.78 -7.54
N ARG A 95 1.84 -3.80 -6.67
CA ARG A 95 0.69 -3.11 -6.07
C ARG A 95 0.48 -1.78 -6.79
N VAL A 96 -0.79 -1.48 -7.09
CA VAL A 96 -1.22 -0.23 -7.70
C VAL A 96 -2.28 0.40 -6.82
N SER A 97 -2.14 1.68 -6.53
CA SER A 97 -3.16 2.49 -5.86
C SER A 97 -3.53 3.66 -6.77
N PRO A 98 -4.72 3.61 -7.42
CA PRO A 98 -5.23 4.71 -8.22
C PRO A 98 -5.79 5.83 -7.33
N PRO A 99 -5.80 7.08 -7.78
CA PRO A 99 -6.32 8.23 -7.04
C PRO A 99 -7.86 8.34 -7.18
N TRP A 100 -8.58 7.39 -6.59
CA TRP A 100 -10.05 7.30 -6.72
C TRP A 100 -10.82 7.83 -5.53
N SER A 101 -10.12 8.32 -4.51
CA SER A 101 -10.73 8.93 -3.34
C SER A 101 -11.07 10.40 -3.53
N GLN A 102 -11.78 10.95 -2.57
CA GLN A 102 -12.13 12.36 -2.56
C GLN A 102 -10.88 13.23 -2.38
N TYR A 103 -10.77 14.25 -3.19
CA TYR A 103 -9.71 15.25 -3.13
C TYR A 103 -10.27 16.66 -3.30
N ASP A 104 -9.81 17.58 -2.48
CA ASP A 104 -10.16 19.01 -2.50
C ASP A 104 -8.87 19.82 -2.48
N ASN A 105 -8.50 20.40 -3.62
CA ASN A 105 -7.28 21.19 -3.80
C ASN A 105 -7.28 22.52 -3.03
N THR A 106 -8.43 22.93 -2.48
CA THR A 106 -8.52 24.09 -1.58
C THR A 106 -8.12 23.76 -0.14
N LYS A 107 -7.90 22.48 0.17
CA LYS A 107 -7.56 21.97 1.50
C LYS A 107 -6.20 21.32 1.50
N LEU A 108 -5.42 21.58 2.54
CA LEU A 108 -4.10 20.99 2.72
C LEU A 108 -4.19 19.52 3.16
N VAL A 109 -5.17 19.17 3.99
CA VAL A 109 -5.40 17.81 4.48
C VAL A 109 -6.55 17.18 3.71
N ASN A 110 -6.24 16.10 3.00
CA ASN A 110 -7.16 15.31 2.20
C ASN A 110 -7.13 13.84 2.58
N ILE A 111 -8.21 13.11 2.30
CA ILE A 111 -8.29 11.66 2.43
C ILE A 111 -7.56 10.99 1.27
N GLY A 112 -7.72 11.50 0.07
CA GLY A 112 -7.07 11.05 -1.14
C GLY A 112 -5.72 11.69 -1.38
N THR A 113 -4.90 11.01 -2.18
CA THR A 113 -3.56 11.49 -2.55
C THR A 113 -3.53 12.24 -3.88
N ASN A 114 -4.58 12.10 -4.69
CA ASN A 114 -4.72 12.65 -6.05
C ASN A 114 -3.52 12.31 -6.97
N ARG A 115 -2.92 11.13 -6.75
CA ARG A 115 -1.81 10.61 -7.56
C ARG A 115 -1.79 9.10 -7.56
N TRP A 116 -1.24 8.51 -8.60
CA TRP A 116 -1.00 7.08 -8.66
C TRP A 116 0.19 6.70 -7.79
N ALA A 117 0.11 5.51 -7.18
CA ALA A 117 1.25 4.89 -6.53
C ALA A 117 1.42 3.46 -7.06
N PHE A 118 2.66 3.12 -7.42
CA PHE A 118 3.05 1.80 -7.91
C PHE A 118 4.11 1.23 -6.97
N LYS A 119 3.91 0.00 -6.52
CA LYS A 119 4.90 -0.70 -5.68
C LYS A 119 5.28 -2.03 -6.30
N PRO A 120 6.28 -2.09 -7.19
CA PRO A 120 6.95 -3.34 -7.53
C PRO A 120 7.72 -3.89 -6.32
N GLU A 121 7.69 -5.20 -6.15
CA GLU A 121 8.38 -5.92 -5.08
C GLU A 121 8.91 -7.25 -5.60
N ILE A 122 10.11 -7.64 -5.18
CA ILE A 122 10.67 -8.97 -5.34
C ILE A 122 10.92 -9.57 -3.97
N GLY A 123 10.60 -10.85 -3.80
CA GLY A 123 10.79 -11.58 -2.56
C GLY A 123 11.39 -12.96 -2.80
N VAL A 124 12.21 -13.39 -1.85
CA VAL A 124 12.79 -14.73 -1.79
C VAL A 124 12.47 -15.31 -0.43
N SER A 125 11.95 -16.55 -0.43
CA SER A 125 11.68 -17.33 0.78
C SER A 125 12.41 -18.65 0.70
N LYS A 126 13.22 -19.00 1.71
CA LYS A 126 14.03 -20.22 1.76
C LYS A 126 13.75 -20.97 3.06
N ALA A 127 13.44 -22.25 2.94
CA ALA A 127 13.38 -23.14 4.09
C ALA A 127 14.80 -23.58 4.52
N LEU A 128 15.10 -23.45 5.80
CA LEU A 128 16.38 -23.81 6.43
C LEU A 128 16.11 -24.69 7.66
N GLY A 129 15.83 -25.95 7.43
CA GLY A 129 15.42 -26.87 8.48
C GLY A 129 14.07 -26.48 9.10
N PRO A 130 14.00 -26.16 10.41
CA PRO A 130 12.77 -25.73 11.05
C PRO A 130 12.44 -24.24 10.80
N TRP A 131 13.36 -23.48 10.22
CA TRP A 131 13.23 -22.04 9.98
C TRP A 131 12.86 -21.74 8.54
N THR A 132 12.15 -20.63 8.33
CA THR A 132 11.92 -20.07 7.00
C THR A 132 12.43 -18.63 7.00
N THR A 133 13.46 -18.38 6.18
CA THR A 133 13.99 -17.03 6.00
C THR A 133 13.34 -16.39 4.79
N GLU A 134 12.90 -15.15 4.93
CA GLU A 134 12.34 -14.36 3.86
C GLU A 134 13.08 -13.03 3.73
N VAL A 135 13.36 -12.63 2.50
CA VAL A 135 13.92 -11.31 2.18
C VAL A 135 13.09 -10.71 1.05
N LYS A 136 12.70 -9.45 1.21
CA LYS A 136 11.94 -8.68 0.21
C LYS A 136 12.61 -7.34 -0.05
N ALA A 137 12.59 -6.91 -1.29
CA ALA A 137 12.96 -5.56 -1.70
C ALA A 137 11.83 -4.95 -2.51
N ALA A 138 11.53 -3.68 -2.28
CA ALA A 138 10.46 -2.95 -2.97
C ALA A 138 10.83 -1.49 -3.18
N ALA A 139 10.20 -0.89 -4.20
CA ALA A 139 10.19 0.55 -4.40
C ALA A 139 8.73 1.03 -4.49
N VAL A 140 8.40 2.14 -3.84
CA VAL A 140 7.13 2.83 -4.07
C VAL A 140 7.42 4.03 -4.96
N ILE A 141 6.78 4.07 -6.12
CA ILE A 141 6.93 5.10 -7.14
C ILE A 141 5.61 5.85 -7.25
N PHE A 142 5.65 7.16 -7.27
CA PHE A 142 4.49 8.03 -7.34
C PHE A 142 4.46 8.81 -8.63
N THR A 143 3.27 9.10 -9.15
CA THR A 143 3.11 10.19 -10.12
C THR A 143 3.03 11.52 -9.37
N ASP A 144 3.20 12.61 -10.08
CA ASP A 144 2.96 13.94 -9.51
C ASP A 144 1.46 14.16 -9.25
N ASN A 145 1.17 15.03 -8.31
CA ASN A 145 -0.15 15.61 -8.11
C ASN A 145 -0.10 17.06 -8.64
N ASP A 146 -0.62 17.25 -9.85
CA ASP A 146 -0.58 18.55 -10.55
C ASP A 146 -1.68 19.52 -10.11
N ASP A 147 -2.53 19.08 -9.19
CA ASP A 147 -3.61 19.89 -8.61
C ASP A 147 -3.52 19.89 -7.07
N PHE A 148 -2.30 20.09 -6.55
CA PHE A 148 -2.07 20.17 -5.11
C PHE A 148 -2.57 21.51 -4.57
N PHE A 149 -2.67 21.61 -3.24
CA PHE A 149 -3.19 22.75 -2.49
C PHE A 149 -2.84 24.11 -3.11
N GLY A 150 -3.89 24.89 -3.47
CA GLY A 150 -3.75 26.20 -4.10
C GLY A 150 -3.36 26.15 -5.58
N GLY A 151 -3.55 25.00 -6.26
CA GLY A 151 -3.21 24.85 -7.69
C GLY A 151 -1.72 24.63 -7.95
N ASN A 152 -0.96 24.22 -6.94
CA ASN A 152 0.45 23.86 -7.06
C ASN A 152 0.61 22.42 -7.55
N SER A 153 1.81 22.04 -7.96
CA SER A 153 2.19 20.66 -8.17
C SER A 153 2.99 20.13 -6.98
N ALA A 154 2.76 18.86 -6.61
CA ALA A 154 3.52 18.16 -5.59
C ALA A 154 4.09 16.87 -6.15
N SER A 155 5.41 16.72 -6.07
CA SER A 155 6.15 15.51 -6.44
C SER A 155 6.73 14.83 -5.20
N GLN A 156 6.99 13.54 -5.30
CA GLN A 156 7.64 12.77 -4.25
C GLN A 156 8.63 11.77 -4.87
N ASP A 157 9.84 11.76 -4.33
CA ASP A 157 10.85 10.78 -4.70
C ASP A 157 10.42 9.36 -4.33
N PRO A 158 10.89 8.33 -5.05
CA PRO A 158 10.61 6.95 -4.73
C PRO A 158 11.08 6.57 -3.32
N ILE A 159 10.30 5.71 -2.66
CA ILE A 159 10.64 5.15 -1.34
C ILE A 159 11.11 3.71 -1.55
N TYR A 160 12.35 3.43 -1.19
CA TYR A 160 12.92 2.08 -1.24
C TYR A 160 12.81 1.40 0.11
N SER A 161 12.56 0.09 0.10
CA SER A 161 12.48 -0.71 1.31
C SER A 161 13.09 -2.10 1.12
N VAL A 162 13.73 -2.59 2.18
CA VAL A 162 14.19 -3.98 2.31
C VAL A 162 13.66 -4.51 3.63
N GLN A 163 13.12 -5.72 3.62
CA GLN A 163 12.59 -6.40 4.80
C GLN A 163 13.14 -7.81 4.87
N GLY A 164 13.57 -8.23 6.05
CA GLY A 164 13.94 -9.61 6.36
C GLY A 164 13.06 -10.17 7.49
N ASN A 165 12.68 -11.44 7.38
CA ASN A 165 11.95 -12.20 8.39
C ASN A 165 12.62 -13.57 8.60
N LEU A 166 12.46 -14.12 9.82
CA LEU A 166 12.93 -15.44 10.21
C LEU A 166 11.84 -16.15 11.02
#